data_4ff4dcfeebec0816619a6481f15980f0
#
_entry.id   4ff4dcfeebec0816619a6481f15980f0
#
_cell.length_a   1.000
_cell.length_b   1.000
_cell.length_c   1.000
_cell.angle_alpha   90.00
_cell.angle_beta   90.00
_cell.angle_gamma   90.00
#
_symmetry.space_group_name_H-M   'P 1'
#
loop_
_entity.id
_entity.type
_entity.pdbx_description
1 polymer ?
#
loop_
_entity_poly.entity_id
_entity_poly.type
_entity_poly.pdbx_seq_one_letter_code
_entity_poly.pdbx_strand_id
1 'polypeptide(L)'
;MFFKTLNDASLAVVALANMGRDKVVAAEMMDYQSLKAVQALDNVPDFVREVPEGTSAILFQTESYSKETVDENLAFIKDKLKDIPTAIPSLYSQDPKEYDSWWAIRKGILPIVGGQRRKGTTVITEDVCFQIEDFTKGIEMITELFKKYDFEDSGIIFGHALSGNVHFIITPNFNEQREMDNFAGLVKEWRNA
;
A
#
# COMPACT_ATOMS: atom_id res chain seq x y z
N MET A 1 -4.97 9.38 1.96
CA MET A 1 -5.06 9.92 0.57
C MET A 1 -5.24 8.76 -0.38
N PHE A 2 -5.97 8.96 -1.47
CA PHE A 2 -6.28 7.92 -2.45
C PHE A 2 -5.83 8.39 -3.84
N PHE A 3 -4.90 7.67 -4.43
CA PHE A 3 -4.27 8.01 -5.70
C PHE A 3 -4.85 7.18 -6.84
N LYS A 4 -4.82 7.70 -8.07
CA LYS A 4 -5.40 7.02 -9.23
C LYS A 4 -4.71 5.71 -9.56
N THR A 5 -3.41 5.63 -9.31
CA THR A 5 -2.58 4.45 -9.61
C THR A 5 -1.61 4.15 -8.48
N LEU A 6 -1.07 2.94 -8.46
CA LEU A 6 0.00 2.55 -7.54
C LEU A 6 1.28 3.37 -7.78
N ASN A 7 1.55 3.74 -9.04
CA ASN A 7 2.67 4.59 -9.39
C ASN A 7 2.51 6.01 -8.79
N ASP A 8 1.32 6.63 -8.89
CA ASP A 8 1.06 7.93 -8.26
C ASP A 8 1.25 7.86 -6.74
N ALA A 9 0.79 6.77 -6.11
CA ALA A 9 1.01 6.54 -4.68
C ALA A 9 2.51 6.41 -4.35
N SER A 10 3.29 5.68 -5.14
CA SER A 10 4.74 5.54 -4.92
C SER A 10 5.49 6.86 -5.07
N LEU A 11 5.12 7.71 -6.03
CA LEU A 11 5.65 9.07 -6.15
C LEU A 11 5.33 9.92 -4.91
N ALA A 12 4.11 9.80 -4.38
CA ALA A 12 3.74 10.48 -3.15
C ALA A 12 4.53 9.98 -1.93
N VAL A 13 4.84 8.68 -1.86
CA VAL A 13 5.73 8.11 -0.82
C VAL A 13 7.11 8.75 -0.87
N VAL A 14 7.73 8.83 -2.05
CA VAL A 14 9.04 9.45 -2.23
C VAL A 14 9.00 10.93 -1.78
N ALA A 15 7.95 11.65 -2.16
CA ALA A 15 7.77 13.04 -1.73
C ALA A 15 7.63 13.14 -0.20
N LEU A 16 6.80 12.30 0.44
CA LEU A 16 6.61 12.28 1.90
C LEU A 16 7.91 11.95 2.64
N ALA A 17 8.67 10.96 2.18
CA ALA A 17 9.94 10.58 2.81
C ALA A 17 10.98 11.71 2.76
N ASN A 18 11.00 12.48 1.68
CA ASN A 18 11.91 13.62 1.50
C ASN A 18 11.51 14.88 2.29
N MET A 19 10.32 14.91 2.93
CA MET A 19 9.92 16.02 3.79
C MET A 19 10.56 15.99 5.18
N GLY A 20 11.13 14.86 5.58
CA GLY A 20 11.74 14.67 6.90
C GLY A 20 10.78 14.20 7.98
N ARG A 21 11.35 13.61 9.03
CA ARG A 21 10.60 13.00 10.15
C ARG A 21 9.92 14.03 11.07
N ASP A 22 10.30 15.29 10.99
CA ASP A 22 9.62 16.40 11.67
C ASP A 22 8.27 16.77 11.01
N LYS A 23 8.03 16.33 9.77
CA LYS A 23 6.78 16.54 9.03
C LYS A 23 5.93 15.28 8.94
N VAL A 24 6.55 14.13 8.65
CA VAL A 24 5.84 12.86 8.45
C VAL A 24 6.49 11.78 9.29
N VAL A 25 5.76 11.24 10.26
CA VAL A 25 6.28 10.21 11.19
C VAL A 25 6.00 8.79 10.71
N ALA A 26 4.94 8.60 9.93
CA ALA A 26 4.58 7.32 9.32
C ALA A 26 3.90 7.53 7.96
N ALA A 27 4.13 6.59 7.04
CA ALA A 27 3.35 6.46 5.80
C ALA A 27 3.24 4.99 5.42
N GLU A 28 2.01 4.53 5.30
CA GLU A 28 1.64 3.17 4.93
C GLU A 28 1.00 3.19 3.55
N MET A 29 1.57 2.47 2.61
CA MET A 29 1.03 2.32 1.26
C MET A 29 0.19 1.05 1.18
N MET A 30 -0.90 1.11 0.41
CA MET A 30 -1.82 0.01 0.12
C MET A 30 -2.23 0.08 -1.34
N ASP A 31 -2.02 -1.00 -2.09
CA ASP A 31 -2.49 -1.10 -3.46
C ASP A 31 -4.00 -1.37 -3.56
N TYR A 32 -4.53 -1.43 -4.78
CA TYR A 32 -5.95 -1.70 -5.01
C TYR A 32 -6.40 -3.06 -4.47
N GLN A 33 -5.60 -4.09 -4.63
CA GLN A 33 -5.94 -5.44 -4.15
C GLN A 33 -5.98 -5.50 -2.61
N SER A 34 -5.13 -4.74 -1.94
CA SER A 34 -5.19 -4.53 -0.48
C SER A 34 -6.50 -3.88 -0.05
N LEU A 35 -6.91 -2.80 -0.75
CA LEU A 35 -8.18 -2.11 -0.46
C LEU A 35 -9.38 -3.01 -0.74
N LYS A 36 -9.38 -3.73 -1.86
CA LYS A 36 -10.41 -4.70 -2.24
C LYS A 36 -10.57 -5.81 -1.19
N ALA A 37 -9.47 -6.34 -0.68
CA ALA A 37 -9.52 -7.38 0.36
C ALA A 37 -10.22 -6.89 1.64
N VAL A 38 -9.96 -5.65 2.08
CA VAL A 38 -10.59 -5.10 3.29
C VAL A 38 -12.01 -4.64 3.10
N GLN A 39 -12.48 -4.38 1.87
CA GLN A 39 -13.87 -3.98 1.58
C GLN A 39 -14.91 -4.98 2.06
N ALA A 40 -14.54 -6.26 2.20
CA ALA A 40 -15.40 -7.32 2.70
C ALA A 40 -15.65 -7.28 4.21
N LEU A 41 -15.00 -6.41 4.97
CA LEU A 41 -15.17 -6.27 6.41
C LEU A 41 -16.43 -5.45 6.74
N ASP A 42 -17.13 -5.82 7.82
CA ASP A 42 -18.37 -5.14 8.25
C ASP A 42 -18.17 -3.68 8.65
N ASN A 43 -17.02 -3.35 9.26
CA ASN A 43 -16.74 -2.03 9.85
C ASN A 43 -15.82 -1.16 8.97
N VAL A 44 -15.80 -1.38 7.67
CA VAL A 44 -15.01 -0.54 6.74
C VAL A 44 -15.82 0.69 6.37
N PRO A 45 -15.25 1.90 6.45
CA PRO A 45 -15.91 3.13 6.03
C PRO A 45 -16.32 3.10 4.55
N ASP A 46 -17.44 3.76 4.22
CA ASP A 46 -17.97 3.78 2.85
C ASP A 46 -16.96 4.29 1.82
N PHE A 47 -16.15 5.28 2.18
CA PHE A 47 -15.12 5.80 1.28
C PHE A 47 -14.04 4.77 0.86
N VAL A 48 -13.84 3.69 1.64
CA VAL A 48 -12.97 2.56 1.24
C VAL A 48 -13.74 1.58 0.36
N ARG A 49 -15.04 1.39 0.62
CA ARG A 49 -15.89 0.48 -0.17
C ARG A 49 -16.12 0.97 -1.60
N GLU A 50 -16.13 2.29 -1.79
CA GLU A 50 -16.51 2.95 -3.03
C GLU A 50 -15.32 3.46 -3.85
N VAL A 51 -14.08 3.10 -3.48
CA VAL A 51 -12.91 3.54 -4.25
C VAL A 51 -12.96 2.98 -5.68
N PRO A 52 -12.64 3.79 -6.71
CA PRO A 52 -12.53 3.34 -8.08
C PRO A 52 -11.50 2.22 -8.24
N GLU A 53 -11.70 1.38 -9.25
CA GLU A 53 -10.72 0.34 -9.60
C GLU A 53 -9.35 0.94 -9.90
N GLY A 54 -8.28 0.25 -9.48
CA GLY A 54 -6.89 0.71 -9.63
C GLY A 54 -6.43 1.71 -8.58
N THR A 55 -7.33 2.22 -7.72
CA THR A 55 -6.99 3.17 -6.65
C THR A 55 -5.99 2.56 -5.67
N SER A 56 -4.95 3.33 -5.34
CA SER A 56 -4.02 2.99 -4.25
C SER A 56 -4.10 4.04 -3.15
N ALA A 57 -3.88 3.64 -1.91
CA ALA A 57 -3.99 4.53 -0.76
C ALA A 57 -2.66 4.72 -0.01
N ILE A 58 -2.50 5.90 0.57
CA ILE A 58 -1.49 6.16 1.59
C ILE A 58 -2.20 6.63 2.85
N LEU A 59 -1.96 5.93 3.95
CA LEU A 59 -2.24 6.38 5.29
C LEU A 59 -0.95 6.99 5.85
N PHE A 60 -0.91 8.31 6.03
CA PHE A 60 0.26 8.95 6.63
C PHE A 60 -0.11 9.65 7.94
N GLN A 61 0.88 9.88 8.77
CA GLN A 61 0.74 10.52 10.07
C GLN A 61 1.74 11.66 10.22
N THR A 62 1.28 12.79 10.74
CA THR A 62 2.09 13.90 11.22
C THR A 62 1.78 14.13 12.71
N GLU A 63 2.77 14.49 13.48
CA GLU A 63 2.67 14.71 14.92
C GLU A 63 3.37 15.99 15.32
N SER A 64 2.85 16.67 16.35
CA SER A 64 3.52 17.78 17.02
C SER A 64 2.94 18.01 18.41
N TYR A 65 3.64 18.80 19.22
CA TYR A 65 3.19 19.22 20.54
C TYR A 65 2.10 20.32 20.51
N SER A 66 1.90 20.99 19.37
CA SER A 66 0.84 21.99 19.21
C SER A 66 -0.04 21.68 17.99
N LYS A 67 -1.31 22.03 18.12
CA LYS A 67 -2.28 21.89 17.03
C LYS A 67 -1.89 22.77 15.83
N GLU A 68 -1.41 23.96 16.08
CA GLU A 68 -0.99 24.93 15.07
C GLU A 68 0.11 24.31 14.18
N THR A 69 1.13 23.67 14.79
CA THR A 69 2.22 23.02 14.03
C THR A 69 1.71 21.81 13.26
N VAL A 70 0.74 21.04 13.78
CA VAL A 70 0.09 19.94 13.03
C VAL A 70 -0.62 20.50 11.79
N ASP A 71 -1.37 21.58 11.95
CA ASP A 71 -2.11 22.22 10.85
C ASP A 71 -1.14 22.81 9.79
N GLU A 72 -0.01 23.42 10.21
CA GLU A 72 1.05 23.90 9.33
C GLU A 72 1.72 22.75 8.56
N ASN A 73 2.07 21.65 9.24
CA ASN A 73 2.64 20.46 8.61
C ASN A 73 1.67 19.88 7.59
N LEU A 74 0.39 19.76 7.92
CA LEU A 74 -0.63 19.27 7.02
C LEU A 74 -0.80 20.17 5.79
N ALA A 75 -0.78 21.49 5.96
CA ALA A 75 -0.83 22.45 4.85
C ALA A 75 0.40 22.28 3.92
N PHE A 76 1.59 22.16 4.50
CA PHE A 76 2.82 21.91 3.77
C PHE A 76 2.77 20.58 2.98
N ILE A 77 2.34 19.49 3.61
CA ILE A 77 2.19 18.17 2.96
C ILE A 77 1.21 18.26 1.78
N LYS A 78 0.06 18.89 2.00
CA LYS A 78 -0.94 19.10 0.94
C LYS A 78 -0.39 19.88 -0.26
N ASP A 79 0.36 20.94 -0.02
CA ASP A 79 0.98 21.74 -1.09
C ASP A 79 2.00 20.92 -1.88
N LYS A 80 2.82 20.11 -1.21
CA LYS A 80 3.83 19.26 -1.87
C LYS A 80 3.24 18.12 -2.69
N LEU A 81 2.06 17.63 -2.34
CA LEU A 81 1.40 16.52 -3.02
C LEU A 81 0.30 16.95 -4.00
N LYS A 82 0.01 18.25 -4.13
CA LYS A 82 -1.13 18.78 -4.91
C LYS A 82 -1.15 18.39 -6.38
N ASP A 83 0.04 18.20 -6.98
CA ASP A 83 0.19 17.89 -8.40
C ASP A 83 0.12 16.38 -8.69
N ILE A 84 0.08 15.53 -7.65
CA ILE A 84 -0.05 14.07 -7.81
C ILE A 84 -1.54 13.73 -7.90
N PRO A 85 -1.99 13.04 -8.99
CA PRO A 85 -3.40 12.77 -9.23
C PRO A 85 -4.05 11.90 -8.15
N THR A 86 -5.14 12.37 -7.55
CA THR A 86 -5.95 11.61 -6.61
C THR A 86 -7.20 11.03 -7.29
N ALA A 87 -7.65 9.87 -6.81
CA ALA A 87 -8.87 9.19 -7.30
C ALA A 87 -10.13 9.77 -6.67
N ILE A 88 -10.06 10.10 -5.38
CA ILE A 88 -11.13 10.75 -4.60
C ILE A 88 -10.52 11.82 -3.71
N PRO A 89 -11.32 12.75 -3.16
CA PRO A 89 -10.84 13.75 -2.22
C PRO A 89 -10.14 13.12 -1.02
N SER A 90 -8.99 13.68 -0.64
CA SER A 90 -8.22 13.19 0.50
C SER A 90 -8.93 13.49 1.83
N LEU A 91 -8.86 12.55 2.75
CA LEU A 91 -9.44 12.63 4.08
C LEU A 91 -8.34 12.88 5.11
N TYR A 92 -8.65 13.68 6.12
CA TYR A 92 -7.75 13.99 7.21
C TYR A 92 -8.54 14.06 8.52
N SER A 93 -7.98 13.53 9.59
CA SER A 93 -8.62 13.55 10.90
C SER A 93 -7.63 13.79 12.03
N GLN A 94 -8.10 14.47 13.06
CA GLN A 94 -7.43 14.58 14.36
C GLN A 94 -8.26 13.86 15.45
N ASP A 95 -9.38 13.22 15.09
CA ASP A 95 -10.18 12.42 16.02
C ASP A 95 -9.53 11.03 16.19
N PRO A 96 -9.13 10.66 17.44
CA PRO A 96 -8.55 9.35 17.71
C PRO A 96 -9.42 8.19 17.25
N LYS A 97 -10.73 8.28 17.37
CA LYS A 97 -11.64 7.19 16.96
C LYS A 97 -11.60 6.96 15.45
N GLU A 98 -11.51 8.04 14.66
CA GLU A 98 -11.41 7.94 13.21
C GLU A 98 -10.07 7.38 12.77
N TYR A 99 -8.96 7.99 13.17
CA TYR A 99 -7.66 7.53 12.70
C TYR A 99 -7.30 6.13 13.23
N ASP A 100 -7.73 5.75 14.45
CA ASP A 100 -7.55 4.37 14.97
C ASP A 100 -8.30 3.36 14.09
N SER A 101 -9.48 3.70 13.57
CA SER A 101 -10.23 2.85 12.64
C SER A 101 -9.47 2.67 11.32
N TRP A 102 -8.82 3.71 10.80
CA TRP A 102 -8.02 3.64 9.58
C TRP A 102 -6.75 2.78 9.77
N TRP A 103 -6.10 2.92 10.93
CA TRP A 103 -4.97 2.06 11.30
C TRP A 103 -5.40 0.59 11.48
N ALA A 104 -6.61 0.35 12.01
CA ALA A 104 -7.14 -1.00 12.15
C ALA A 104 -7.34 -1.68 10.77
N ILE A 105 -7.84 -0.93 9.76
CA ILE A 105 -7.95 -1.41 8.38
C ILE A 105 -6.57 -1.84 7.86
N ARG A 106 -5.57 -0.98 7.97
CA ARG A 106 -4.20 -1.28 7.51
C ARG A 106 -3.61 -2.52 8.19
N LYS A 107 -3.78 -2.65 9.50
CA LYS A 107 -3.30 -3.81 10.27
C LYS A 107 -4.04 -5.12 9.94
N GLY A 108 -5.28 -5.00 9.44
CA GLY A 108 -6.14 -6.13 9.09
C GLY A 108 -5.77 -6.82 7.75
N ILE A 109 -4.98 -6.21 6.87
CA ILE A 109 -4.75 -6.71 5.50
C ILE A 109 -4.24 -8.16 5.49
N LEU A 110 -3.15 -8.47 6.18
CA LEU A 110 -2.54 -9.80 6.16
C LEU A 110 -3.47 -10.91 6.66
N PRO A 111 -4.13 -10.79 7.84
CA PRO A 111 -5.05 -11.83 8.30
C PRO A 111 -6.28 -11.97 7.40
N ILE A 112 -6.77 -10.88 6.78
CA ILE A 112 -7.93 -10.92 5.88
C ILE A 112 -7.57 -11.70 4.61
N VAL A 113 -6.47 -11.36 3.96
CA VAL A 113 -5.99 -12.05 2.76
C VAL A 113 -5.77 -13.54 3.05
N GLY A 114 -5.14 -13.86 4.17
CA GLY A 114 -4.96 -15.24 4.62
C GLY A 114 -6.27 -15.98 4.80
N GLY A 115 -7.30 -15.32 5.35
CA GLY A 115 -8.63 -15.89 5.58
C GLY A 115 -9.48 -16.04 4.33
N GLN A 116 -9.37 -15.13 3.37
CA GLN A 116 -10.20 -15.08 2.16
C GLN A 116 -9.58 -15.78 0.94
N ARG A 117 -8.34 -16.24 1.05
CA ARG A 117 -7.63 -16.87 -0.06
C ARG A 117 -8.38 -18.06 -0.64
N ARG A 118 -8.17 -18.36 -1.91
CA ARG A 118 -8.70 -19.55 -2.59
C ARG A 118 -8.29 -20.82 -1.82
N LYS A 119 -9.24 -21.72 -1.63
CA LYS A 119 -8.99 -23.00 -0.94
C LYS A 119 -7.90 -23.79 -1.68
N GLY A 120 -6.96 -24.33 -0.93
CA GLY A 120 -5.83 -25.11 -1.48
C GLY A 120 -4.60 -24.27 -1.79
N THR A 121 -4.66 -22.94 -1.66
CA THR A 121 -3.49 -22.05 -1.86
C THR A 121 -2.68 -21.87 -0.58
N THR A 122 -1.43 -21.47 -0.74
CA THR A 122 -0.51 -21.13 0.35
C THR A 122 -0.24 -19.63 0.36
N VAL A 123 -0.31 -19.00 1.52
CA VAL A 123 0.08 -17.58 1.68
C VAL A 123 1.60 -17.51 1.67
N ILE A 124 2.16 -16.78 0.71
CA ILE A 124 3.56 -16.40 0.68
C ILE A 124 3.63 -14.90 0.89
N THR A 125 4.41 -14.47 1.85
CA THR A 125 4.67 -13.06 2.13
C THR A 125 6.16 -12.81 2.08
N GLU A 126 6.54 -11.73 1.39
CA GLU A 126 7.92 -11.27 1.28
C GLU A 126 8.02 -9.86 1.85
N ASP A 127 9.22 -9.51 2.27
CA ASP A 127 9.55 -8.24 2.89
C ASP A 127 10.79 -7.64 2.19
N VAL A 128 10.60 -6.49 1.59
CA VAL A 128 11.60 -5.85 0.74
C VAL A 128 11.81 -4.41 1.17
N CYS A 129 13.06 -3.95 1.09
CA CYS A 129 13.38 -2.56 1.37
C CYS A 129 14.17 -1.96 0.22
N PHE A 130 13.63 -0.89 -0.37
CA PHE A 130 14.29 -0.09 -1.40
C PHE A 130 14.90 1.17 -0.79
N GLN A 131 15.97 1.68 -1.38
CA GLN A 131 16.34 3.07 -1.17
C GLN A 131 15.17 3.94 -1.63
N ILE A 132 14.91 5.05 -0.92
CA ILE A 132 13.72 5.86 -1.20
C ILE A 132 13.72 6.44 -2.63
N GLU A 133 14.90 6.71 -3.17
CA GLU A 133 15.10 7.21 -4.53
C GLU A 133 14.71 6.18 -5.60
N ASP A 134 14.81 4.89 -5.28
CA ASP A 134 14.48 3.78 -6.16
C ASP A 134 13.11 3.15 -5.85
N PHE A 135 12.39 3.68 -4.85
CA PHE A 135 11.12 3.11 -4.38
C PHE A 135 10.10 2.92 -5.50
N THR A 136 9.87 3.96 -6.33
CA THR A 136 8.93 3.88 -7.45
C THR A 136 9.32 2.81 -8.45
N LYS A 137 10.59 2.70 -8.82
CA LYS A 137 11.09 1.65 -9.72
C LYS A 137 10.92 0.26 -9.12
N GLY A 138 11.16 0.12 -7.81
CA GLY A 138 10.93 -1.13 -7.09
C GLY A 138 9.47 -1.57 -7.13
N ILE A 139 8.53 -0.65 -6.95
CA ILE A 139 7.09 -0.90 -7.07
C ILE A 139 6.71 -1.30 -8.50
N GLU A 140 7.22 -0.59 -9.51
CA GLU A 140 7.00 -0.94 -10.91
C GLU A 140 7.52 -2.35 -11.22
N MET A 141 8.71 -2.69 -10.77
CA MET A 141 9.30 -4.01 -10.96
C MET A 141 8.44 -5.13 -10.32
N ILE A 142 7.97 -4.96 -9.07
CA ILE A 142 7.08 -5.94 -8.44
C ILE A 142 5.80 -6.11 -9.25
N THR A 143 5.21 -5.01 -9.69
CA THR A 143 3.97 -5.01 -10.49
C THR A 143 4.16 -5.73 -11.83
N GLU A 144 5.26 -5.49 -12.52
CA GLU A 144 5.61 -6.17 -13.78
C GLU A 144 5.83 -7.68 -13.57
N LEU A 145 6.50 -8.06 -12.48
CA LEU A 145 6.67 -9.47 -12.13
C LEU A 145 5.34 -10.14 -11.82
N PHE A 146 4.43 -9.48 -11.10
CA PHE A 146 3.10 -10.01 -10.84
C PHE A 146 2.34 -10.24 -12.14
N LYS A 147 2.36 -9.26 -13.06
CA LYS A 147 1.75 -9.39 -14.37
C LYS A 147 2.36 -10.52 -15.20
N LYS A 148 3.69 -10.62 -15.22
CA LYS A 148 4.42 -11.64 -15.99
C LYS A 148 4.12 -13.07 -15.52
N TYR A 149 3.91 -13.24 -14.22
CA TYR A 149 3.73 -14.55 -13.59
C TYR A 149 2.29 -14.82 -13.11
N ASP A 150 1.30 -14.12 -13.69
CA ASP A 150 -0.14 -14.32 -13.42
C ASP A 150 -0.54 -14.09 -11.95
N PHE A 151 0.12 -13.16 -11.25
CA PHE A 151 -0.25 -12.75 -9.89
C PHE A 151 -0.90 -11.36 -9.82
N GLU A 152 -1.17 -10.69 -10.94
CA GLU A 152 -1.68 -9.31 -10.95
C GLU A 152 -3.04 -9.14 -10.27
N ASP A 153 -3.92 -10.15 -10.37
CA ASP A 153 -5.26 -10.12 -9.76
C ASP A 153 -5.30 -10.64 -8.32
N SER A 154 -4.24 -11.31 -7.87
CA SER A 154 -4.18 -11.96 -6.55
C SER A 154 -3.01 -11.50 -5.68
N GLY A 155 -2.01 -10.86 -6.28
CA GLY A 155 -0.89 -10.27 -5.59
C GLY A 155 -1.30 -8.97 -4.91
N ILE A 156 -0.78 -8.75 -3.71
CA ILE A 156 -1.09 -7.61 -2.86
C ILE A 156 0.21 -6.92 -2.49
N ILE A 157 0.25 -5.59 -2.61
CA ILE A 157 1.40 -4.76 -2.28
C ILE A 157 1.00 -3.75 -1.22
N PHE A 158 1.65 -3.78 -0.06
CA PHE A 158 1.44 -2.83 1.02
C PHE A 158 2.72 -2.71 1.87
N GLY A 159 2.85 -1.67 2.70
CA GLY A 159 4.05 -1.63 3.55
C GLY A 159 4.32 -0.30 4.21
N HIS A 160 5.38 -0.31 5.02
CA HIS A 160 5.91 0.85 5.76
C HIS A 160 6.71 1.77 4.82
N ALA A 161 6.00 2.35 3.87
CA ALA A 161 6.56 2.99 2.68
C ALA A 161 7.49 4.16 3.00
N LEU A 162 7.26 4.89 4.11
CA LEU A 162 8.13 5.97 4.55
C LEU A 162 9.60 5.54 4.78
N SER A 163 9.82 4.26 5.03
CA SER A 163 11.15 3.65 5.22
C SER A 163 11.63 2.90 3.97
N GLY A 164 10.93 3.02 2.85
CA GLY A 164 11.22 2.24 1.65
C GLY A 164 10.82 0.76 1.74
N ASN A 165 10.17 0.36 2.84
CA ASN A 165 9.80 -1.03 3.09
C ASN A 165 8.45 -1.37 2.46
N VAL A 166 8.40 -2.50 1.77
CA VAL A 166 7.23 -3.03 1.09
C VAL A 166 7.08 -4.50 1.42
N HIS A 167 5.87 -4.88 1.79
CA HIS A 167 5.45 -6.27 1.84
C HIS A 167 4.66 -6.59 0.59
N PHE A 168 4.83 -7.79 0.07
CA PHE A 168 3.87 -8.30 -0.88
C PHE A 168 3.39 -9.71 -0.49
N ILE A 169 2.15 -10.00 -0.87
CA ILE A 169 1.53 -11.30 -0.61
C ILE A 169 1.08 -11.88 -1.94
N ILE A 170 1.40 -13.14 -2.17
CA ILE A 170 0.83 -13.95 -3.25
C ILE A 170 0.28 -15.24 -2.67
N THR A 171 -0.67 -15.87 -3.36
CA THR A 171 -1.35 -17.07 -2.87
C THR A 171 -1.35 -18.21 -3.89
N PRO A 172 -0.17 -18.78 -4.27
CA PRO A 172 -0.09 -19.86 -5.22
C PRO A 172 -0.71 -21.15 -4.69
N ASN A 173 -1.23 -21.98 -5.63
CA ASN A 173 -1.63 -23.36 -5.36
C ASN A 173 -0.51 -24.30 -5.78
N PHE A 174 0.25 -24.81 -4.83
CA PHE A 174 1.36 -25.73 -5.09
C PHE A 174 0.94 -27.15 -5.54
N ASN A 175 -0.35 -27.43 -5.66
CA ASN A 175 -0.84 -28.65 -6.30
C ASN A 175 -1.04 -28.47 -7.82
N GLU A 176 -0.87 -27.27 -8.36
CA GLU A 176 -0.99 -26.95 -9.78
C GLU A 176 0.39 -26.60 -10.36
N GLN A 177 0.86 -27.41 -11.32
CA GLN A 177 2.20 -27.27 -11.91
C GLN A 177 2.45 -25.87 -12.47
N ARG A 178 1.46 -25.28 -13.16
CA ARG A 178 1.56 -23.92 -13.72
C ARG A 178 1.84 -22.88 -12.62
N GLU A 179 1.13 -22.94 -11.50
CA GLU A 179 1.31 -21.97 -10.39
C GLU A 179 2.65 -22.19 -9.68
N MET A 180 3.13 -23.45 -9.60
CA MET A 180 4.48 -23.72 -9.10
C MET A 180 5.55 -23.12 -10.02
N ASP A 181 5.41 -23.28 -11.34
CA ASP A 181 6.35 -22.75 -12.33
C ASP A 181 6.34 -21.20 -12.31
N ASN A 182 5.16 -20.58 -12.22
CA ASN A 182 5.00 -19.13 -12.09
C ASN A 182 5.67 -18.62 -10.81
N PHE A 183 5.44 -19.26 -9.67
CA PHE A 183 6.09 -18.90 -8.40
C PHE A 183 7.62 -19.04 -8.50
N ALA A 184 8.12 -20.16 -9.03
CA ALA A 184 9.55 -20.37 -9.17
C ALA A 184 10.20 -19.33 -10.10
N GLY A 185 9.52 -18.97 -11.20
CA GLY A 185 9.95 -17.93 -12.13
C GLY A 185 10.01 -16.56 -11.48
N LEU A 186 8.95 -16.17 -10.76
CA LEU A 186 8.88 -14.92 -10.02
C LEU A 186 10.03 -14.80 -9.01
N VAL A 187 10.21 -15.80 -8.15
CA VAL A 187 11.29 -15.80 -7.14
C VAL A 187 12.67 -15.74 -7.78
N LYS A 188 12.89 -16.44 -8.89
CA LYS A 188 14.17 -16.43 -9.60
C LYS A 188 14.50 -15.05 -10.17
N GLU A 189 13.55 -14.38 -10.82
CA GLU A 189 13.77 -13.03 -11.35
C GLU A 189 13.88 -12.00 -10.23
N TRP A 190 13.01 -12.07 -9.24
CA TRP A 190 13.04 -11.22 -8.08
C TRP A 190 14.41 -11.17 -7.38
N ARG A 191 15.05 -12.33 -7.23
CA ARG A 191 16.38 -12.43 -6.59
C ARG A 191 17.53 -11.89 -7.44
N ASN A 192 17.33 -11.66 -8.71
CA ASN A 192 18.35 -11.20 -9.67
C ASN A 192 18.14 -9.73 -10.09
N ALA A 193 17.08 -9.09 -9.62
CA ALA A 193 16.75 -7.70 -9.88
C ALA A 193 17.27 -6.78 -8.77
#